data_f22e55fd4d5c14f6c82627da4d307f9d
#
_entry.id   f22e55fd4d5c14f6c82627da4d307f9d
#
_cell.length_a   1.000
_cell.length_b   1.000
_cell.length_c   1.000
_cell.angle_alpha   90.00
_cell.angle_beta   90.00
_cell.angle_gamma   90.00
#
_symmetry.space_group_name_H-M   'P 1'
#
loop_
_entity.id
_entity.type
_entity.pdbx_description
1 polymer ?
#
loop_
_entity_poly.entity_id
_entity_poly.type
_entity_poly.pdbx_seq_one_letter_code
_entity_poly.pdbx_strand_id
1 'polypeptide(L)'
;MFDKMMAVVNPGGVAKRAEARLKIAETNMKIDAVKMKHTMLNDIISDGGKDVTNSGYSHGAASRRRSWAKKYHSTSLSPKSDIEENRKILRERSRDLAMNAPLASAAIASTRTNCVGAGLVPKPKIDYEFLGISEDEAKEIQRHIKKEFAIWAESTMCDNNDQNNFYELQQIAFNDWLRNGEEFVLIKYDKPTANMPYRLRIKLVEADRVCTPGSVDGEYDGFDKKTANGNTIINGVEIDENGKVVAYHISSQFPGEYNSVESKWT
;
A
#
# COMPACT_ATOMS: atom_id res chain seq x y z
N MET A 1 34.32 -28.15 37.87
CA MET A 1 34.37 -28.30 39.34
C MET A 1 35.49 -27.46 39.94
N PHE A 2 36.69 -27.50 39.39
CA PHE A 2 37.87 -26.73 39.82
C PHE A 2 37.67 -25.22 39.87
N ASP A 3 37.05 -24.61 38.82
CA ASP A 3 36.81 -23.15 38.77
C ASP A 3 35.81 -22.68 39.84
N LYS A 4 34.87 -23.53 40.30
CA LYS A 4 33.95 -23.20 41.40
C LYS A 4 34.68 -23.16 42.76
N MET A 5 35.64 -24.03 43.02
CA MET A 5 36.44 -23.98 44.24
C MET A 5 37.39 -22.80 44.22
N MET A 6 38.02 -22.51 43.11
CA MET A 6 38.94 -21.37 42.97
C MET A 6 38.24 -20.00 42.98
N ALA A 7 36.97 -19.89 42.71
CA ALA A 7 36.20 -18.64 42.78
C ALA A 7 36.11 -18.08 44.21
N VAL A 8 36.17 -18.95 45.22
CA VAL A 8 36.17 -18.58 46.65
C VAL A 8 37.54 -18.06 47.10
N VAL A 9 38.63 -18.62 46.55
CA VAL A 9 40.00 -18.34 46.94
C VAL A 9 40.59 -17.18 46.11
N ASN A 10 40.29 -17.11 44.82
CA ASN A 10 40.82 -16.07 43.94
C ASN A 10 39.80 -15.73 42.85
N PRO A 11 38.76 -14.92 43.15
CA PRO A 11 37.71 -14.57 42.22
C PRO A 11 38.23 -13.76 41.00
N GLY A 12 39.24 -12.92 41.20
CA GLY A 12 39.85 -12.14 40.11
C GLY A 12 40.59 -13.04 39.07
N GLY A 13 41.21 -14.12 39.52
CA GLY A 13 41.89 -15.07 38.67
C GLY A 13 40.90 -15.91 37.85
N VAL A 14 39.73 -16.24 38.40
CA VAL A 14 38.67 -16.93 37.67
C VAL A 14 38.02 -16.02 36.64
N ALA A 15 37.76 -14.78 36.97
CA ALA A 15 37.21 -13.79 36.03
C ALA A 15 38.15 -13.57 34.82
N LYS A 16 39.46 -13.38 35.07
CA LYS A 16 40.47 -13.23 34.00
C LYS A 16 40.52 -14.45 33.06
N ARG A 17 40.39 -15.68 33.63
CA ARG A 17 40.37 -16.92 32.82
C ARG A 17 39.08 -17.02 32.01
N ALA A 18 37.95 -16.64 32.57
CA ALA A 18 36.67 -16.60 31.84
C ALA A 18 36.71 -15.61 30.68
N GLU A 19 37.25 -14.41 30.91
CA GLU A 19 37.44 -13.39 29.87
C GLU A 19 38.39 -13.86 28.74
N ALA A 20 39.51 -14.50 29.13
CA ALA A 20 40.43 -15.07 28.14
C ALA A 20 39.78 -16.19 27.31
N ARG A 21 38.97 -17.05 27.91
CA ARG A 21 38.19 -18.08 27.18
C ARG A 21 37.16 -17.46 26.22
N LEU A 22 36.52 -16.37 26.63
CA LEU A 22 35.56 -15.64 25.79
C LEU A 22 36.27 -15.00 24.58
N LYS A 23 37.41 -14.37 24.77
CA LYS A 23 38.23 -13.84 23.67
C LYS A 23 38.71 -14.89 22.70
N ILE A 24 39.11 -16.07 23.22
CA ILE A 24 39.50 -17.22 22.39
C ILE A 24 38.30 -17.73 21.59
N ALA A 25 37.12 -17.84 22.20
CA ALA A 25 35.90 -18.25 21.50
C ALA A 25 35.49 -17.25 20.40
N GLU A 26 35.55 -15.95 20.67
CA GLU A 26 35.30 -14.91 19.65
C GLU A 26 36.31 -14.98 18.51
N THR A 27 37.57 -15.21 18.83
CA THR A 27 38.62 -15.33 17.81
C THR A 27 38.42 -16.57 16.96
N ASN A 28 38.05 -17.70 17.55
CA ASN A 28 37.75 -18.93 16.82
C ASN A 28 36.53 -18.74 15.90
N MET A 29 35.47 -18.09 16.37
CA MET A 29 34.31 -17.77 15.51
C MET A 29 34.70 -16.89 14.33
N LYS A 30 35.58 -15.90 14.51
CA LYS A 30 36.10 -15.08 13.40
C LYS A 30 36.94 -15.89 12.43
N ILE A 31 37.79 -16.80 12.95
CA ILE A 31 38.61 -17.70 12.12
C ILE A 31 37.72 -18.64 11.30
N ASP A 32 36.69 -19.22 11.91
CA ASP A 32 35.75 -20.10 11.22
C ASP A 32 34.92 -19.36 10.17
N ALA A 33 34.52 -18.12 10.44
CA ALA A 33 33.88 -17.27 9.45
C ALA A 33 34.79 -16.96 8.26
N VAL A 34 36.09 -16.71 8.51
CA VAL A 34 37.09 -16.50 7.42
C VAL A 34 37.34 -17.79 6.65
N LYS A 35 37.46 -18.93 7.34
CA LYS A 35 37.58 -20.25 6.68
C LYS A 35 36.37 -20.55 5.80
N MET A 36 35.14 -20.34 6.28
CA MET A 36 33.94 -20.48 5.46
C MET A 36 33.97 -19.59 4.21
N LYS A 37 34.35 -18.32 4.36
CA LYS A 37 34.49 -17.42 3.21
C LYS A 37 35.55 -17.92 2.22
N HIS A 38 36.69 -18.41 2.73
CA HIS A 38 37.77 -18.94 1.89
C HIS A 38 37.36 -20.23 1.18
N THR A 39 36.65 -21.15 1.86
CA THR A 39 36.09 -22.32 1.23
C THR A 39 35.10 -21.98 0.13
N MET A 40 34.17 -21.06 0.40
CA MET A 40 33.22 -20.56 -0.61
C MET A 40 33.95 -19.92 -1.81
N LEU A 41 35.04 -19.19 -1.56
CA LEU A 41 35.83 -18.56 -2.63
C LEU A 41 36.57 -19.63 -3.47
N ASN A 42 37.14 -20.63 -2.82
CA ASN A 42 37.82 -21.73 -3.49
C ASN A 42 36.85 -22.60 -4.31
N ASP A 43 35.66 -22.87 -3.79
CA ASP A 43 34.61 -23.58 -4.52
C ASP A 43 34.18 -22.79 -5.77
N ILE A 44 34.09 -21.46 -5.66
CA ILE A 44 33.80 -20.57 -6.79
C ILE A 44 34.91 -20.62 -7.84
N ILE A 45 36.17 -20.69 -7.40
CA ILE A 45 37.36 -20.70 -8.30
C ILE A 45 37.54 -22.10 -8.91
N SER A 46 37.37 -23.16 -8.13
CA SER A 46 37.60 -24.56 -8.59
C SER A 46 36.52 -25.06 -9.54
N ASP A 47 35.29 -24.53 -9.42
CA ASP A 47 34.14 -24.96 -10.21
C ASP A 47 33.96 -24.12 -11.50
N GLY A 48 35.02 -23.41 -11.93
CA GLY A 48 35.03 -22.66 -13.19
C GLY A 48 33.93 -21.56 -13.24
N GLY A 49 33.52 -21.04 -12.10
CA GLY A 49 32.47 -20.03 -11.99
C GLY A 49 31.05 -20.56 -12.03
N LYS A 50 30.84 -21.84 -11.76
CA LYS A 50 29.50 -22.37 -11.52
C LYS A 50 28.91 -21.74 -10.26
N ASP A 51 27.60 -21.51 -10.30
CA ASP A 51 26.89 -20.92 -9.16
C ASP A 51 27.04 -21.78 -7.91
N VAL A 52 27.40 -21.13 -6.80
CA VAL A 52 27.40 -21.80 -5.48
C VAL A 52 25.97 -22.23 -5.17
N THR A 53 25.77 -23.51 -5.02
CA THR A 53 24.45 -24.15 -4.90
C THR A 53 23.69 -23.83 -3.61
N ASN A 54 24.28 -23.03 -2.71
CA ASN A 54 23.72 -22.88 -1.35
C ASN A 54 23.62 -21.42 -0.86
N SER A 55 23.48 -20.45 -1.77
CA SER A 55 23.37 -19.02 -1.41
C SER A 55 21.93 -18.49 -1.54
N GLY A 56 20.97 -19.12 -0.83
CA GLY A 56 19.59 -18.64 -0.80
C GLY A 56 18.92 -18.62 -2.19
N TYR A 57 18.50 -17.45 -2.66
CA TYR A 57 17.76 -17.28 -3.92
C TYR A 57 18.61 -17.33 -5.20
N SER A 58 19.85 -17.76 -5.14
CA SER A 58 20.77 -17.81 -6.31
C SER A 58 20.29 -18.72 -7.43
N HIS A 59 19.53 -19.77 -7.13
CA HIS A 59 18.88 -20.62 -8.12
C HIS A 59 17.69 -19.95 -8.81
N GLY A 60 17.07 -18.98 -8.14
CA GLY A 60 16.04 -18.11 -8.71
C GLY A 60 16.64 -16.96 -9.49
N ALA A 61 16.17 -15.75 -9.22
CA ALA A 61 16.55 -14.54 -9.93
C ALA A 61 17.78 -13.79 -9.35
N ALA A 62 18.34 -14.22 -8.23
CA ALA A 62 19.40 -13.51 -7.52
C ALA A 62 20.82 -13.73 -8.09
N SER A 63 20.99 -14.62 -9.08
CA SER A 63 22.28 -14.85 -9.71
C SER A 63 22.59 -13.76 -10.76
N ARG A 64 23.77 -13.12 -10.65
CA ARG A 64 24.30 -12.21 -11.68
C ARG A 64 25.19 -12.93 -12.71
N ARG A 65 25.42 -14.24 -12.58
CA ARG A 65 26.35 -15.01 -13.42
C ARG A 65 25.68 -15.71 -14.60
N ARG A 66 24.40 -16.05 -14.48
CA ARG A 66 23.64 -16.72 -15.53
C ARG A 66 23.53 -15.82 -16.77
N SER A 67 23.54 -16.41 -17.95
CA SER A 67 23.55 -15.68 -19.23
C SER A 67 22.36 -14.68 -19.35
N TRP A 68 21.19 -15.07 -18.91
CA TRP A 68 20.00 -14.21 -18.90
C TRP A 68 20.08 -13.12 -17.82
N ALA A 69 20.73 -13.39 -16.68
CA ALA A 69 20.82 -12.46 -15.57
C ALA A 69 21.94 -11.41 -15.74
N LYS A 70 22.91 -11.65 -16.63
CA LYS A 70 24.00 -10.68 -16.91
C LYS A 70 23.49 -9.37 -17.46
N LYS A 71 22.37 -9.37 -18.18
CA LYS A 71 21.74 -8.17 -18.75
C LYS A 71 20.59 -7.63 -17.89
N TYR A 72 20.25 -8.31 -16.80
CA TYR A 72 19.18 -7.89 -15.91
C TYR A 72 19.77 -7.03 -14.79
N HIS A 73 19.55 -5.74 -14.89
CA HIS A 73 19.98 -4.78 -13.88
C HIS A 73 18.73 -4.32 -13.11
N SER A 74 18.57 -4.85 -11.89
CA SER A 74 17.58 -4.36 -10.94
C SER A 74 18.26 -3.43 -9.94
N THR A 75 17.75 -2.23 -9.80
CA THR A 75 18.11 -1.27 -8.75
C THR A 75 17.00 -1.21 -7.73
N SER A 76 17.35 -1.00 -6.49
CA SER A 76 16.36 -0.73 -5.45
C SER A 76 16.28 0.78 -5.26
N LEU A 77 15.16 1.35 -5.65
CA LEU A 77 14.86 2.77 -5.49
C LEU A 77 13.81 2.97 -4.40
N SER A 78 13.50 4.20 -4.09
CA SER A 78 12.37 4.51 -3.22
C SER A 78 11.05 4.18 -3.93
N PRO A 79 9.97 3.86 -3.21
CA PRO A 79 8.65 3.66 -3.83
C PRO A 79 8.22 4.85 -4.71
N LYS A 80 8.59 6.07 -4.34
CA LYS A 80 8.37 7.27 -5.15
C LYS A 80 9.06 7.13 -6.51
N SER A 81 10.36 6.86 -6.53
CA SER A 81 11.14 6.78 -7.78
C SER A 81 10.76 5.57 -8.65
N ASP A 82 10.39 4.43 -8.03
CA ASP A 82 10.01 3.24 -8.77
C ASP A 82 8.62 3.35 -9.42
N ILE A 83 7.70 4.06 -8.79
CA ILE A 83 6.30 4.13 -9.21
C ILE A 83 6.02 5.36 -10.07
N GLU A 84 6.51 6.54 -9.67
CA GLU A 84 6.11 7.82 -10.25
C GLU A 84 6.39 7.93 -11.74
N GLU A 85 7.61 7.55 -12.17
CA GLU A 85 8.01 7.61 -13.58
C GLU A 85 7.17 6.69 -14.48
N ASN A 86 6.60 5.63 -13.90
CA ASN A 86 5.90 4.58 -14.66
C ASN A 86 4.38 4.60 -14.45
N ARG A 87 3.87 5.35 -13.48
CA ARG A 87 2.48 5.30 -13.01
C ARG A 87 1.47 5.51 -14.15
N LYS A 88 1.64 6.55 -14.95
CA LYS A 88 0.73 6.85 -16.08
C LYS A 88 0.70 5.70 -17.08
N ILE A 89 1.88 5.26 -17.53
CA ILE A 89 2.00 4.17 -18.50
C ILE A 89 1.40 2.87 -17.95
N LEU A 90 1.60 2.57 -16.67
CA LEU A 90 1.05 1.39 -16.03
C LEU A 90 -0.49 1.44 -15.99
N ARG A 91 -1.07 2.58 -15.66
CA ARG A 91 -2.53 2.79 -15.69
C ARG A 91 -3.10 2.65 -17.10
N GLU A 92 -2.50 3.32 -18.08
CA GLU A 92 -2.93 3.25 -19.48
C GLU A 92 -2.93 1.81 -19.97
N ARG A 93 -1.86 1.06 -19.74
CA ARG A 93 -1.76 -0.36 -20.12
C ARG A 93 -2.71 -1.26 -19.36
N SER A 94 -2.92 -1.02 -18.07
CA SER A 94 -3.89 -1.75 -17.26
C SER A 94 -5.33 -1.55 -17.76
N ARG A 95 -5.69 -0.32 -18.13
CA ARG A 95 -6.99 0.00 -18.74
C ARG A 95 -7.15 -0.64 -20.12
N ASP A 96 -6.10 -0.58 -20.94
CA ASP A 96 -6.08 -1.23 -22.25
C ASP A 96 -6.28 -2.74 -22.11
N LEU A 97 -5.56 -3.39 -21.21
CA LEU A 97 -5.75 -4.82 -20.91
C LEU A 97 -7.18 -5.14 -20.44
N ALA A 98 -7.73 -4.30 -19.55
CA ALA A 98 -9.09 -4.49 -19.05
C ALA A 98 -10.16 -4.34 -20.16
N MET A 99 -9.92 -3.50 -21.18
CA MET A 99 -10.82 -3.29 -22.30
C MET A 99 -10.65 -4.34 -23.39
N ASN A 100 -9.42 -4.73 -23.71
CA ASN A 100 -9.10 -5.48 -24.94
C ASN A 100 -8.70 -6.94 -24.70
N ALA A 101 -8.37 -7.33 -23.45
CA ALA A 101 -7.99 -8.70 -23.12
C ALA A 101 -9.09 -9.41 -22.33
N PRO A 102 -9.85 -10.35 -22.94
CA PRO A 102 -10.96 -11.04 -22.27
C PRO A 102 -10.55 -11.75 -20.98
N LEU A 103 -9.33 -12.29 -20.92
CA LEU A 103 -8.82 -12.96 -19.74
C LEU A 103 -8.61 -11.99 -18.57
N ALA A 104 -8.07 -10.81 -18.85
CA ALA A 104 -7.88 -9.76 -17.83
C ALA A 104 -9.25 -9.24 -17.33
N SER A 105 -10.17 -8.95 -18.24
CA SER A 105 -11.56 -8.57 -17.90
C SER A 105 -12.25 -9.62 -17.03
N ALA A 106 -12.13 -10.90 -17.38
CA ALA A 106 -12.72 -12.00 -16.61
C ALA A 106 -12.08 -12.12 -15.21
N ALA A 107 -10.76 -11.94 -15.09
CA ALA A 107 -10.08 -11.95 -13.80
C ALA A 107 -10.57 -10.81 -12.90
N ILE A 108 -10.66 -9.58 -13.42
CA ILE A 108 -11.17 -8.42 -12.68
C ILE A 108 -12.63 -8.65 -12.24
N ALA A 109 -13.50 -9.11 -13.16
CA ALA A 109 -14.89 -9.37 -12.86
C ALA A 109 -15.07 -10.46 -11.80
N SER A 110 -14.31 -11.56 -11.89
CA SER A 110 -14.31 -12.63 -10.90
C SER A 110 -13.84 -12.13 -9.54
N THR A 111 -12.76 -11.36 -9.48
CA THR A 111 -12.23 -10.79 -8.24
C THR A 111 -13.27 -9.86 -7.60
N ARG A 112 -13.88 -8.96 -8.36
CA ARG A 112 -14.95 -8.08 -7.90
C ARG A 112 -16.13 -8.88 -7.34
N THR A 113 -16.58 -9.90 -8.06
CA THR A 113 -17.71 -10.74 -7.63
C THR A 113 -17.41 -11.48 -6.32
N ASN A 114 -16.18 -11.96 -6.15
CA ASN A 114 -15.79 -12.70 -4.97
C ASN A 114 -15.52 -11.80 -3.76
N CYS A 115 -15.02 -10.56 -3.97
CA CYS A 115 -14.68 -9.65 -2.88
C CYS A 115 -15.85 -8.76 -2.45
N VAL A 116 -16.58 -8.20 -3.41
CA VAL A 116 -17.68 -7.26 -3.16
C VAL A 116 -19.06 -7.92 -3.34
N GLY A 117 -19.20 -8.75 -4.36
CA GLY A 117 -20.46 -9.44 -4.67
C GLY A 117 -21.60 -8.47 -4.90
N ALA A 118 -22.69 -8.65 -4.17
CA ALA A 118 -23.87 -7.76 -4.20
C ALA A 118 -23.68 -6.47 -3.36
N GLY A 119 -22.53 -6.28 -2.76
CA GLY A 119 -22.21 -5.17 -1.88
C GLY A 119 -22.00 -5.60 -0.42
N LEU A 120 -21.10 -4.91 0.26
CA LEU A 120 -20.78 -5.15 1.65
C LEU A 120 -21.77 -4.40 2.54
N VAL A 121 -22.32 -5.11 3.50
CA VAL A 121 -23.28 -4.56 4.49
C VAL A 121 -22.64 -4.49 5.88
N PRO A 122 -22.90 -3.46 6.68
CA PRO A 122 -22.38 -3.37 8.02
C PRO A 122 -23.00 -4.42 8.93
N LYS A 123 -22.18 -5.02 9.79
CA LYS A 123 -22.61 -5.87 10.89
C LYS A 123 -22.25 -5.16 12.20
N PRO A 124 -23.10 -4.22 12.69
CA PRO A 124 -22.82 -3.53 13.94
C PRO A 124 -22.72 -4.56 15.06
N LYS A 125 -21.71 -4.43 15.89
CA LYS A 125 -21.50 -5.21 17.09
C LYS A 125 -21.27 -4.23 18.24
N ILE A 126 -22.28 -4.07 19.09
CA ILE A 126 -22.21 -3.15 20.23
C ILE A 126 -21.69 -3.92 21.43
N ASP A 127 -20.69 -3.37 22.08
CA ASP A 127 -20.19 -3.86 23.36
C ASP A 127 -21.11 -3.33 24.46
N TYR A 128 -22.11 -4.13 24.83
CA TYR A 128 -23.10 -3.76 25.79
C TYR A 128 -22.58 -3.70 27.24
N GLU A 129 -21.53 -4.50 27.53
CA GLU A 129 -20.89 -4.50 28.86
C GLU A 129 -20.14 -3.19 29.07
N PHE A 130 -19.36 -2.74 28.07
CA PHE A 130 -18.65 -1.47 28.13
C PHE A 130 -19.59 -0.27 28.22
N LEU A 131 -20.72 -0.32 27.51
CA LEU A 131 -21.73 0.76 27.56
C LEU A 131 -22.65 0.72 28.79
N GLY A 132 -22.63 -0.35 29.56
CA GLY A 132 -23.49 -0.52 30.72
C GLY A 132 -24.97 -0.67 30.37
N ILE A 133 -25.31 -1.17 29.18
CA ILE A 133 -26.68 -1.42 28.73
C ILE A 133 -26.97 -2.94 28.72
N SER A 134 -28.23 -3.31 28.61
CA SER A 134 -28.60 -4.71 28.47
C SER A 134 -28.27 -5.26 27.05
N GLU A 135 -28.12 -6.58 26.95
CA GLU A 135 -27.92 -7.26 25.66
C GLU A 135 -29.07 -7.02 24.69
N ASP A 136 -30.30 -6.96 25.23
CA ASP A 136 -31.53 -6.75 24.43
C ASP A 136 -31.59 -5.32 23.87
N GLU A 137 -31.23 -4.32 24.66
CA GLU A 137 -31.10 -2.93 24.20
C GLU A 137 -30.05 -2.81 23.12
N ALA A 138 -28.89 -3.48 23.29
CA ALA A 138 -27.85 -3.51 22.26
C ALA A 138 -28.33 -4.13 20.95
N LYS A 139 -29.07 -5.23 20.99
CA LYS A 139 -29.69 -5.87 19.81
C LYS A 139 -30.70 -4.94 19.13
N GLU A 140 -31.48 -4.20 19.90
CA GLU A 140 -32.42 -3.23 19.34
C GLU A 140 -31.72 -2.09 18.62
N ILE A 141 -30.69 -1.52 19.22
CA ILE A 141 -29.85 -0.48 18.60
C ILE A 141 -29.20 -1.01 17.33
N GLN A 142 -28.61 -2.21 17.35
CA GLN A 142 -28.01 -2.84 16.18
C GLN A 142 -29.02 -3.04 15.03
N ARG A 143 -30.26 -3.44 15.37
CA ARG A 143 -31.33 -3.57 14.39
C ARG A 143 -31.72 -2.22 13.78
N HIS A 144 -31.79 -1.19 14.62
CA HIS A 144 -32.08 0.18 14.17
C HIS A 144 -31.00 0.71 13.23
N ILE A 145 -29.73 0.59 13.60
CA ILE A 145 -28.58 0.96 12.74
C ILE A 145 -28.66 0.29 11.37
N LYS A 146 -28.98 -1.01 11.33
CA LYS A 146 -29.10 -1.74 10.06
C LYS A 146 -30.22 -1.19 9.19
N LYS A 147 -31.37 -0.85 9.77
CA LYS A 147 -32.51 -0.29 9.02
C LYS A 147 -32.19 1.09 8.48
N GLU A 148 -31.65 1.97 9.29
CA GLU A 148 -31.28 3.32 8.91
C GLU A 148 -30.21 3.31 7.80
N PHE A 149 -29.20 2.43 7.94
CA PHE A 149 -28.20 2.24 6.92
C PHE A 149 -28.79 1.73 5.60
N ALA A 150 -29.71 0.78 5.64
CA ALA A 150 -30.35 0.24 4.44
C ALA A 150 -31.13 1.32 3.68
N ILE A 151 -31.89 2.17 4.38
CA ILE A 151 -32.62 3.29 3.77
C ILE A 151 -31.67 4.21 3.00
N TRP A 152 -30.52 4.51 3.57
CA TRP A 152 -29.51 5.35 2.92
C TRP A 152 -28.81 4.61 1.77
N ALA A 153 -28.38 3.38 1.98
CA ALA A 153 -27.54 2.62 1.07
C ALA A 153 -28.28 2.11 -0.18
N GLU A 154 -29.56 1.78 -0.06
CA GLU A 154 -30.38 1.30 -1.17
C GLU A 154 -30.88 2.42 -2.10
N SER A 155 -30.84 3.65 -1.63
CA SER A 155 -31.22 4.83 -2.41
C SER A 155 -30.07 5.30 -3.29
N THR A 156 -30.35 5.65 -4.55
CA THR A 156 -29.37 6.32 -5.42
C THR A 156 -28.98 7.70 -4.92
N MET A 157 -29.77 8.32 -4.07
CA MET A 157 -29.45 9.60 -3.43
C MET A 157 -28.28 9.54 -2.45
N CYS A 158 -27.71 8.38 -2.15
CA CYS A 158 -26.44 8.26 -1.44
C CYS A 158 -25.25 8.65 -2.33
N ASP A 159 -25.38 8.52 -3.65
CA ASP A 159 -24.45 9.03 -4.65
C ASP A 159 -24.63 10.54 -4.84
N ASN A 160 -23.53 11.28 -4.93
CA ASN A 160 -23.56 12.71 -5.24
C ASN A 160 -24.17 13.04 -6.62
N ASN A 161 -24.17 12.07 -7.52
CA ASN A 161 -24.70 12.18 -8.88
C ASN A 161 -26.10 11.55 -9.03
N ASP A 162 -26.66 11.01 -7.98
CA ASP A 162 -27.97 10.31 -7.93
C ASP A 162 -28.11 9.14 -8.92
N GLN A 163 -27.00 8.49 -9.30
CA GLN A 163 -26.99 7.45 -10.33
C GLN A 163 -26.95 6.05 -9.76
N ASN A 164 -26.14 5.81 -8.71
CA ASN A 164 -25.86 4.50 -8.18
C ASN A 164 -26.24 4.41 -6.70
N ASN A 165 -26.69 3.25 -6.25
CA ASN A 165 -26.81 2.97 -4.84
C ASN A 165 -25.43 2.67 -4.22
N PHE A 166 -25.36 2.60 -2.89
CA PHE A 166 -24.07 2.41 -2.20
C PHE A 166 -23.38 1.10 -2.55
N TYR A 167 -24.12 0.06 -2.84
CA TYR A 167 -23.55 -1.24 -3.21
C TYR A 167 -22.95 -1.24 -4.60
N GLU A 168 -23.58 -0.53 -5.53
CA GLU A 168 -23.03 -0.28 -6.87
C GLU A 168 -21.78 0.60 -6.82
N LEU A 169 -21.79 1.65 -5.99
CA LEU A 169 -20.60 2.48 -5.75
C LEU A 169 -19.43 1.65 -5.22
N GLN A 170 -19.65 0.70 -4.32
CA GLN A 170 -18.60 -0.21 -3.85
C GLN A 170 -18.02 -1.06 -4.99
N GLN A 171 -18.86 -1.56 -5.87
CA GLN A 171 -18.41 -2.36 -7.02
C GLN A 171 -17.58 -1.51 -8.00
N ILE A 172 -18.02 -0.27 -8.26
CA ILE A 172 -17.30 0.69 -9.12
C ILE A 172 -15.95 1.02 -8.50
N ALA A 173 -15.92 1.44 -7.24
CA ALA A 173 -14.71 1.80 -6.54
C ALA A 173 -13.68 0.64 -6.50
N PHE A 174 -14.15 -0.59 -6.23
CA PHE A 174 -13.30 -1.76 -6.23
C PHE A 174 -12.74 -2.09 -7.62
N ASN A 175 -13.57 -1.96 -8.66
CA ASN A 175 -13.15 -2.17 -10.03
C ASN A 175 -12.10 -1.14 -10.48
N ASP A 176 -12.30 0.13 -10.12
CA ASP A 176 -11.39 1.20 -10.47
C ASP A 176 -10.08 1.09 -9.69
N TRP A 177 -10.13 0.70 -8.42
CA TRP A 177 -8.93 0.39 -7.65
C TRP A 177 -8.09 -0.74 -8.30
N LEU A 178 -8.71 -1.83 -8.77
CA LEU A 178 -8.01 -2.91 -9.46
C LEU A 178 -7.37 -2.47 -10.78
N ARG A 179 -8.02 -1.55 -11.51
CA ARG A 179 -7.56 -1.08 -12.83
C ARG A 179 -6.54 0.04 -12.74
N ASN A 180 -6.67 0.92 -11.77
CA ASN A 180 -5.88 2.15 -11.67
C ASN A 180 -4.85 2.11 -10.54
N GLY A 181 -4.95 1.13 -9.62
CA GLY A 181 -4.10 1.01 -8.44
C GLY A 181 -4.54 1.85 -7.24
N GLU A 182 -5.42 2.84 -7.47
CA GLU A 182 -5.98 3.71 -6.44
C GLU A 182 -7.37 4.21 -6.85
N GLU A 183 -8.16 4.63 -5.86
CA GLU A 183 -9.48 5.24 -6.03
C GLU A 183 -9.68 6.30 -4.94
N PHE A 184 -10.30 7.40 -5.29
CA PHE A 184 -10.60 8.48 -4.34
C PHE A 184 -12.08 8.62 -4.11
N VAL A 185 -12.44 8.79 -2.85
CA VAL A 185 -13.83 8.92 -2.40
C VAL A 185 -13.98 10.25 -1.67
N LEU A 186 -14.80 11.14 -2.20
CA LEU A 186 -15.17 12.37 -1.54
C LEU A 186 -16.44 12.16 -0.73
N ILE A 187 -16.37 12.52 0.54
CA ILE A 187 -17.52 12.59 1.45
C ILE A 187 -18.10 13.98 1.35
N LYS A 188 -19.35 14.07 0.91
CA LYS A 188 -20.11 15.31 0.79
C LYS A 188 -21.34 15.31 1.68
N TYR A 189 -21.85 16.48 1.94
CA TYR A 189 -23.05 16.65 2.79
C TYR A 189 -24.04 17.59 2.11
N ASP A 190 -25.20 17.04 1.74
CA ASP A 190 -26.31 17.80 1.18
C ASP A 190 -27.39 18.10 2.22
N LYS A 191 -28.34 18.95 1.85
CA LYS A 191 -29.52 19.18 2.67
C LYS A 191 -30.43 17.96 2.65
N PRO A 192 -30.99 17.57 3.80
CA PRO A 192 -31.99 16.50 3.85
C PRO A 192 -33.21 16.84 2.99
N THR A 193 -33.79 15.81 2.36
CA THR A 193 -35.03 15.92 1.59
C THR A 193 -36.05 14.92 2.17
N ALA A 194 -37.32 15.05 1.75
CA ALA A 194 -38.37 14.09 2.15
C ALA A 194 -38.03 12.64 1.77
N ASN A 195 -37.34 12.45 0.64
CA ASN A 195 -36.97 11.11 0.13
C ASN A 195 -35.62 10.62 0.66
N MET A 196 -34.78 11.52 1.18
CA MET A 196 -33.47 11.18 1.76
C MET A 196 -33.21 12.05 3.00
N PRO A 197 -33.50 11.53 4.18
CA PRO A 197 -33.33 12.27 5.44
C PRO A 197 -31.86 12.44 5.85
N TYR A 198 -30.96 11.66 5.23
CA TYR A 198 -29.53 11.72 5.54
C TYR A 198 -28.81 12.73 4.65
N ARG A 199 -27.83 13.41 5.22
CA ARG A 199 -27.03 14.41 4.54
C ARG A 199 -25.86 13.82 3.75
N LEU A 200 -25.38 12.63 4.15
CA LEU A 200 -24.20 11.99 3.61
C LEU A 200 -24.37 11.63 2.14
N ARG A 201 -23.43 12.06 1.31
CA ARG A 201 -23.30 11.71 -0.11
C ARG A 201 -21.89 11.21 -0.39
N ILE A 202 -21.79 10.23 -1.25
CA ILE A 202 -20.51 9.67 -1.71
C ILE A 202 -20.29 10.13 -3.15
N LYS A 203 -19.08 10.58 -3.44
CA LYS A 203 -18.64 10.88 -4.80
C LYS A 203 -17.34 10.15 -5.08
N LEU A 204 -17.35 9.27 -6.06
CA LEU A 204 -16.15 8.64 -6.59
C LEU A 204 -15.42 9.64 -7.50
N VAL A 205 -14.09 9.60 -7.47
CA VAL A 205 -13.22 10.47 -8.27
C VAL A 205 -12.13 9.64 -8.90
N GLU A 206 -12.07 9.69 -10.22
CA GLU A 206 -11.04 8.97 -10.97
C GLU A 206 -9.64 9.38 -10.50
N ALA A 207 -8.76 8.39 -10.41
CA ALA A 207 -7.41 8.54 -9.89
C ALA A 207 -6.57 9.61 -10.64
N ASP A 208 -6.80 9.80 -11.94
CA ASP A 208 -6.07 10.78 -12.75
C ASP A 208 -6.48 12.23 -12.43
N ARG A 209 -7.67 12.42 -11.90
CA ARG A 209 -8.15 13.77 -11.50
C ARG A 209 -7.49 14.29 -10.23
N VAL A 210 -6.86 13.42 -9.45
CA VAL A 210 -5.99 13.83 -8.36
C VAL A 210 -4.59 14.05 -8.93
N CYS A 211 -4.30 15.31 -9.27
CA CYS A 211 -3.07 15.70 -9.98
C CYS A 211 -2.58 17.06 -9.52
N THR A 212 -1.29 17.35 -9.76
CA THR A 212 -0.68 18.62 -9.35
C THR A 212 -1.23 19.77 -10.21
N PRO A 213 -1.73 20.87 -9.63
CA PRO A 213 -2.23 22.01 -10.38
C PRO A 213 -1.18 22.61 -11.31
N GLY A 214 -1.54 22.75 -12.60
CA GLY A 214 -0.67 23.30 -13.63
C GLY A 214 0.31 22.30 -14.23
N SER A 215 0.22 21.00 -13.89
CA SER A 215 0.89 19.95 -14.63
C SER A 215 0.24 19.76 -15.99
N VAL A 216 1.04 19.50 -17.03
CA VAL A 216 0.54 19.18 -18.36
C VAL A 216 0.03 17.73 -18.33
N ASP A 217 -1.20 17.53 -18.77
CA ASP A 217 -1.84 16.18 -18.84
C ASP A 217 -1.87 15.40 -17.51
N GLY A 218 -1.77 16.09 -16.37
CA GLY A 218 -1.69 15.45 -15.05
C GLY A 218 -0.38 14.68 -14.82
N GLU A 219 0.61 14.85 -15.70
CA GLU A 219 1.90 14.18 -15.57
C GLU A 219 2.75 14.75 -14.44
N TYR A 220 3.51 13.86 -13.82
CA TYR A 220 4.63 14.25 -12.98
C TYR A 220 5.72 14.86 -13.87
N ASP A 221 5.91 16.17 -13.73
CA ASP A 221 6.90 16.95 -14.48
C ASP A 221 8.34 16.85 -13.89
N GLY A 222 8.54 15.95 -12.92
CA GLY A 222 9.82 15.76 -12.24
C GLY A 222 10.05 16.73 -11.08
N PHE A 223 9.16 17.71 -10.87
CA PHE A 223 9.32 18.72 -9.83
C PHE A 223 8.16 18.72 -8.85
N ASP A 224 8.50 18.68 -7.57
CA ASP A 224 7.53 18.88 -6.49
C ASP A 224 7.15 20.35 -6.44
N LYS A 225 5.86 20.66 -6.54
CA LYS A 225 5.38 22.04 -6.48
C LYS A 225 5.24 22.49 -5.01
N LYS A 226 5.79 23.63 -4.68
CA LYS A 226 5.61 24.22 -3.36
C LYS A 226 4.42 25.17 -3.32
N THR A 227 3.63 25.10 -2.27
CA THR A 227 2.54 26.04 -1.98
C THR A 227 3.08 27.28 -1.29
N ALA A 228 2.25 28.34 -1.26
CA ALA A 228 2.57 29.56 -0.52
C ALA A 228 2.80 29.34 0.98
N ASN A 229 2.22 28.28 1.55
CA ASN A 229 2.36 27.89 2.95
C ASN A 229 3.63 27.06 3.23
N GLY A 230 4.46 26.80 2.20
CA GLY A 230 5.69 25.99 2.32
C GLY A 230 5.48 24.48 2.17
N ASN A 231 4.24 24.01 2.08
CA ASN A 231 3.93 22.60 1.85
C ASN A 231 4.36 22.17 0.44
N THR A 232 4.52 20.86 0.25
CA THR A 232 4.92 20.29 -1.04
C THR A 232 3.75 19.52 -1.65
N ILE A 233 3.45 19.77 -2.93
CA ILE A 233 2.44 18.99 -3.68
C ILE A 233 3.17 17.96 -4.54
N ILE A 234 2.82 16.69 -4.33
CA ILE A 234 3.34 15.56 -5.08
C ILE A 234 2.16 14.81 -5.68
N ASN A 235 2.02 14.83 -7.00
CA ASN A 235 0.92 14.15 -7.71
C ASN A 235 -0.48 14.45 -7.16
N GLY A 236 -0.72 15.73 -6.86
CA GLY A 236 -2.00 16.18 -6.32
C GLY A 236 -2.17 15.99 -4.82
N VAL A 237 -1.22 15.37 -4.13
CA VAL A 237 -1.23 15.22 -2.68
C VAL A 237 -0.36 16.29 -2.04
N GLU A 238 -0.96 17.17 -1.25
CA GLU A 238 -0.23 18.20 -0.50
C GLU A 238 0.20 17.63 0.85
N ILE A 239 1.49 17.73 1.13
CA ILE A 239 2.12 17.28 2.37
C ILE A 239 2.83 18.43 3.07
N ASP A 240 2.77 18.43 4.40
CA ASP A 240 3.52 19.37 5.24
C ASP A 240 5.01 18.99 5.35
N GLU A 241 5.77 19.79 6.07
CA GLU A 241 7.21 19.56 6.34
C GLU A 241 7.50 18.24 7.08
N ASN A 242 6.51 17.69 7.80
CA ASN A 242 6.61 16.42 8.53
C ASN A 242 6.18 15.21 7.68
N GLY A 243 5.78 15.43 6.42
CA GLY A 243 5.28 14.38 5.54
C GLY A 243 3.80 14.00 5.78
N LYS A 244 3.05 14.78 6.58
CA LYS A 244 1.63 14.55 6.81
C LYS A 244 0.81 15.10 5.65
N VAL A 245 -0.15 14.31 5.16
CA VAL A 245 -1.11 14.75 4.15
C VAL A 245 -2.03 15.82 4.72
N VAL A 246 -2.09 16.96 4.05
CA VAL A 246 -2.88 18.13 4.43
C VAL A 246 -4.09 18.31 3.51
N ALA A 247 -3.90 18.10 2.19
CA ALA A 247 -4.95 18.28 1.20
C ALA A 247 -4.73 17.38 -0.03
N TYR A 248 -5.80 17.21 -0.80
CA TYR A 248 -5.78 16.59 -2.12
C TYR A 248 -6.26 17.62 -3.15
N HIS A 249 -5.50 17.81 -4.22
CA HIS A 249 -5.85 18.68 -5.33
C HIS A 249 -6.57 17.88 -6.40
N ILE A 250 -7.84 18.18 -6.59
CA ILE A 250 -8.73 17.45 -7.49
C ILE A 250 -9.15 18.35 -8.65
N SER A 251 -8.83 17.94 -9.87
CA SER A 251 -9.30 18.63 -11.08
C SER A 251 -10.79 18.39 -11.31
N SER A 252 -11.50 19.42 -11.75
CA SER A 252 -12.90 19.30 -12.16
C SER A 252 -13.08 18.48 -13.45
N GLN A 253 -12.03 18.39 -14.26
CA GLN A 253 -12.01 17.70 -15.55
C GLN A 253 -10.96 16.61 -15.55
N PHE A 254 -11.12 15.62 -16.45
CA PHE A 254 -10.09 14.61 -16.68
C PHE A 254 -8.86 15.29 -17.32
N PRO A 255 -7.63 15.06 -16.81
CA PRO A 255 -6.42 15.62 -17.40
C PRO A 255 -6.23 15.13 -18.84
N GLY A 256 -5.81 16.03 -19.74
CA GLY A 256 -5.58 15.69 -21.15
C GLY A 256 -6.84 15.69 -22.04
N GLU A 257 -8.03 15.93 -21.51
CA GLU A 257 -9.19 16.18 -22.36
C GLU A 257 -9.10 17.55 -23.05
N TYR A 258 -9.32 17.52 -24.36
CA TYR A 258 -9.32 18.71 -25.21
C TYR A 258 -10.60 19.54 -24.99
N ASN A 259 -10.74 20.13 -23.81
CA ASN A 259 -11.83 21.06 -23.55
C ASN A 259 -11.27 22.42 -23.15
N SER A 260 -11.73 23.44 -23.84
CA SER A 260 -11.36 24.86 -23.69
C SER A 260 -11.81 25.54 -22.38
N VAL A 261 -12.26 24.76 -21.41
CA VAL A 261 -12.73 25.26 -20.10
C VAL A 261 -11.60 25.10 -19.08
N GLU A 262 -11.24 26.20 -18.42
CA GLU A 262 -10.25 26.17 -17.33
C GLU A 262 -10.63 25.14 -16.25
N SER A 263 -9.70 24.26 -15.90
CA SER A 263 -9.88 23.29 -14.82
C SER A 263 -10.05 24.02 -13.50
N LYS A 264 -11.15 23.74 -12.78
CA LYS A 264 -11.35 24.20 -11.42
C LYS A 264 -10.74 23.17 -10.46
N TRP A 265 -10.09 23.64 -9.42
CA TRP A 265 -9.46 22.80 -8.40
C TRP A 265 -10.25 22.88 -7.08
N THR A 266 -10.32 21.78 -6.39
CA THR A 266 -10.95 21.65 -5.06
C THR A 266 -9.97 21.04 -4.09
#